data_6b610214f2111c0ddd7e586c2b505575
#
_entry.id   6b610214f2111c0ddd7e586c2b505575
#
_cell.length_a   1.000
_cell.length_b   1.000
_cell.length_c   1.000
_cell.angle_alpha   90.00
_cell.angle_beta   90.00
_cell.angle_gamma   90.00
#
_symmetry.space_group_name_H-M   'P 1'
#
loop_
_entity.id
_entity.type
_entity.pdbx_description
1 polymer ?
#
loop_
_entity_poly.entity_id
_entity_poly.type
_entity_poly.pdbx_seq_one_letter_code
_entity_poly.pdbx_strand_id
1 'polypeptide(L)'
;STLVAVTIGTLLHIFNIKEVSASFGNTTVWLIAMCLFMSAGFIRSGLGKRVAYLFIRSFGKRTIGLAYSLSTVETLMAIAIPSNIARVNGIMYPIIDALSRQMGSDPKEGTQRKLGSYLIFNEYEVNIVTSTMFLTGLAGNMVALGIAKTQGITVSWMQWFLAAIVPGLISLILVPFILYKIYPPEVKETPNANAWASKKLEEMGKMTPAE
;
A
#
# COMPACT_ATOMS: atom_id res chain seq x y z
N SER A 1 13.50 21.42 2.80
CA SER A 1 12.94 22.21 3.92
C SER A 1 13.51 21.77 5.27
N THR A 2 13.58 20.46 5.59
CA THR A 2 14.10 19.95 6.88
C THR A 2 15.57 20.30 7.10
N LEU A 3 16.42 20.13 6.09
CA LEU A 3 17.84 20.49 6.17
C LEU A 3 18.02 22.00 6.46
N VAL A 4 17.23 22.85 5.80
CA VAL A 4 17.27 24.30 6.05
C VAL A 4 16.86 24.62 7.49
N ALA A 5 15.79 23.99 8.00
CA ALA A 5 15.35 24.20 9.39
C ALA A 5 16.41 23.74 10.40
N VAL A 6 17.05 22.60 10.17
CA VAL A 6 18.15 22.08 10.99
C VAL A 6 19.34 23.02 10.94
N THR A 7 19.75 23.52 9.76
CA THR A 7 20.86 24.46 9.60
C THR A 7 20.59 25.76 10.35
N ILE A 8 19.41 26.36 10.16
CA ILE A 8 19.02 27.60 10.85
C ILE A 8 18.98 27.39 12.37
N GLY A 9 18.36 26.29 12.82
CA GLY A 9 18.26 25.98 14.25
C GLY A 9 19.62 25.74 14.91
N THR A 10 20.57 25.14 14.18
CA THR A 10 21.94 24.98 14.64
C THR A 10 22.68 26.32 14.70
N LEU A 11 22.51 27.19 13.69
CA LEU A 11 23.12 28.53 13.67
C LEU A 11 22.55 29.42 14.77
N LEU A 12 21.28 29.30 15.09
CA LEU A 12 20.61 30.01 16.17
C LEU A 12 20.84 29.37 17.56
N HIS A 13 21.69 28.36 17.66
CA HIS A 13 21.97 27.61 18.89
C HIS A 13 20.72 26.97 19.55
N ILE A 14 19.65 26.74 18.78
CA ILE A 14 18.44 26.04 19.24
C ILE A 14 18.71 24.54 19.33
N PHE A 15 19.51 23.97 18.40
CA PHE A 15 19.92 22.59 18.37
C PHE A 15 21.44 22.46 18.49
N ASN A 16 21.87 21.45 19.25
CA ASN A 16 23.29 21.09 19.29
C ASN A 16 23.62 20.22 18.08
N ILE A 17 24.69 20.54 17.35
CA ILE A 17 25.13 19.77 16.17
C ILE A 17 25.38 18.28 16.50
N LYS A 18 25.84 17.98 17.73
CA LYS A 18 26.03 16.59 18.19
C LYS A 18 24.72 15.85 18.31
N GLU A 19 23.65 16.48 18.79
CA GLU A 19 22.31 15.86 18.91
C GLU A 19 21.71 15.58 17.53
N VAL A 20 21.83 16.56 16.62
CA VAL A 20 21.39 16.40 15.23
C VAL A 20 22.16 15.26 14.55
N SER A 21 23.49 15.24 14.71
CA SER A 21 24.35 14.22 14.11
C SER A 21 24.12 12.83 14.70
N ALA A 22 23.75 12.74 15.98
CA ALA A 22 23.44 11.47 16.63
C ALA A 22 22.27 10.73 15.93
N SER A 23 21.34 11.47 15.33
CA SER A 23 20.24 10.90 14.55
C SER A 23 20.72 10.09 13.34
N PHE A 24 21.86 10.43 12.73
CA PHE A 24 22.47 9.67 11.64
C PHE A 24 23.04 8.31 12.10
N GLY A 25 23.35 8.16 13.39
CA GLY A 25 23.75 6.86 13.98
C GLY A 25 22.59 6.01 14.46
N ASN A 26 21.34 6.48 14.36
CA ASN A 26 20.17 5.76 14.85
C ASN A 26 19.80 4.60 13.93
N THR A 27 19.79 3.39 14.46
CA THR A 27 19.46 2.16 13.73
C THR A 27 18.07 2.21 13.10
N THR A 28 17.08 2.80 13.78
CA THR A 28 15.71 2.93 13.26
C THR A 28 15.66 3.80 12.01
N VAL A 29 16.41 4.90 11.97
CA VAL A 29 16.51 5.80 10.80
C VAL A 29 17.07 5.05 9.60
N TRP A 30 18.16 4.31 9.79
CA TRP A 30 18.78 3.52 8.73
C TRP A 30 17.89 2.37 8.26
N LEU A 31 17.19 1.71 9.18
CA LEU A 31 16.23 0.67 8.83
C LEU A 31 15.12 1.22 7.93
N ILE A 32 14.55 2.38 8.28
CA ILE A 32 13.54 3.05 7.45
C ILE A 32 14.12 3.43 6.08
N ALA A 33 15.33 3.99 6.03
CA ALA A 33 15.98 4.37 4.77
C ALA A 33 16.18 3.15 3.85
N MET A 34 16.70 2.04 4.38
CA MET A 34 16.89 0.79 3.61
C MET A 34 15.55 0.23 3.11
N CYS A 35 14.52 0.27 3.95
CA CYS A 35 13.18 -0.12 3.55
C CYS A 35 12.62 0.72 2.40
N LEU A 36 12.88 2.03 2.38
CA LEU A 36 12.47 2.90 1.28
C LEU A 36 13.25 2.59 -0.02
N PHE A 37 14.53 2.29 0.06
CA PHE A 37 15.31 1.84 -1.11
C PHE A 37 14.78 0.52 -1.68
N MET A 38 14.48 -0.47 -0.83
CA MET A 38 13.86 -1.72 -1.25
C MET A 38 12.52 -1.48 -1.94
N SER A 39 11.67 -0.60 -1.37
CA SER A 39 10.38 -0.22 -1.97
C SER A 39 10.55 0.36 -3.37
N ALA A 40 11.53 1.23 -3.58
CA ALA A 40 11.80 1.82 -4.90
C ALA A 40 12.22 0.75 -5.91
N GLY A 41 13.04 -0.23 -5.50
CA GLY A 41 13.41 -1.39 -6.33
C GLY A 41 12.18 -2.22 -6.71
N PHE A 42 11.35 -2.55 -5.72
CA PHE A 42 10.15 -3.37 -5.94
C PHE A 42 9.14 -2.71 -6.91
N ILE A 43 8.93 -1.39 -6.79
CA ILE A 43 8.05 -0.66 -7.69
C ILE A 43 8.59 -0.68 -9.13
N ARG A 44 9.92 -0.51 -9.28
CA ARG A 44 10.57 -0.49 -10.60
C ARG A 44 10.59 -1.86 -11.26
N SER A 45 10.61 -2.94 -10.51
CA SER A 45 10.60 -4.31 -11.05
C SER A 45 9.32 -4.62 -11.84
N GLY A 46 8.20 -4.00 -11.48
CA GLY A 46 6.89 -4.28 -12.09
C GLY A 46 6.17 -5.49 -11.49
N LEU A 47 6.81 -6.24 -10.59
CA LEU A 47 6.24 -7.44 -9.98
C LEU A 47 4.86 -7.18 -9.33
N GLY A 48 4.72 -6.06 -8.61
CA GLY A 48 3.44 -5.69 -7.98
C GLY A 48 2.30 -5.55 -8.99
N LYS A 49 2.59 -4.94 -10.16
CA LYS A 49 1.60 -4.80 -11.25
C LYS A 49 1.23 -6.16 -11.83
N ARG A 50 2.21 -7.04 -12.05
CA ARG A 50 1.97 -8.39 -12.56
C ARG A 50 1.08 -9.20 -11.61
N VAL A 51 1.38 -9.18 -10.32
CA VAL A 51 0.56 -9.85 -9.30
C VAL A 51 -0.87 -9.30 -9.33
N ALA A 52 -1.05 -7.98 -9.38
CA ALA A 52 -2.37 -7.37 -9.46
C ALA A 52 -3.17 -7.84 -10.69
N TYR A 53 -2.56 -7.85 -11.86
CA TYR A 53 -3.23 -8.33 -13.09
C TYR A 53 -3.57 -9.82 -13.03
N LEU A 54 -2.74 -10.66 -12.39
CA LEU A 54 -3.04 -12.08 -12.20
C LEU A 54 -4.30 -12.28 -11.33
N PHE A 55 -4.41 -11.54 -10.23
CA PHE A 55 -5.58 -11.59 -9.35
C PHE A 55 -6.84 -11.04 -10.03
N ILE A 56 -6.75 -9.90 -10.72
CA ILE A 56 -7.87 -9.32 -11.47
C ILE A 56 -8.35 -10.31 -12.55
N ARG A 57 -7.42 -10.95 -13.27
CA ARG A 57 -7.75 -11.98 -14.27
C ARG A 57 -8.51 -13.14 -13.66
N SER A 58 -8.17 -13.56 -12.45
CA SER A 58 -8.78 -14.74 -11.82
C SER A 58 -10.14 -14.45 -11.19
N PHE A 59 -10.29 -13.30 -10.54
CA PHE A 59 -11.47 -12.99 -9.72
C PHE A 59 -12.24 -11.73 -10.16
N GLY A 60 -11.83 -11.08 -11.25
CA GLY A 60 -12.34 -9.77 -11.68
C GLY A 60 -13.72 -9.78 -12.36
N LYS A 61 -14.47 -10.87 -12.37
CA LYS A 61 -15.79 -10.97 -13.05
C LYS A 61 -16.89 -10.14 -12.39
N ARG A 62 -16.76 -9.84 -11.10
CA ARG A 62 -17.71 -9.04 -10.31
C ARG A 62 -16.96 -7.95 -9.56
N THR A 63 -17.62 -6.82 -9.35
CA THR A 63 -17.01 -5.69 -8.64
C THR A 63 -16.54 -6.06 -7.22
N ILE A 64 -17.32 -6.85 -6.49
CA ILE A 64 -16.88 -7.34 -5.17
C ILE A 64 -15.66 -8.27 -5.27
N GLY A 65 -15.58 -9.08 -6.32
CA GLY A 65 -14.41 -9.92 -6.61
C GLY A 65 -13.17 -9.08 -6.94
N LEU A 66 -13.34 -7.97 -7.67
CA LEU A 66 -12.26 -6.99 -7.90
C LEU A 66 -11.76 -6.38 -6.60
N ALA A 67 -12.67 -5.96 -5.71
CA ALA A 67 -12.30 -5.41 -4.42
C ALA A 67 -11.47 -6.40 -3.60
N TYR A 68 -11.90 -7.65 -3.46
CA TYR A 68 -11.14 -8.69 -2.77
C TYR A 68 -9.81 -9.03 -3.46
N SER A 69 -9.77 -9.04 -4.79
CA SER A 69 -8.53 -9.24 -5.56
C SER A 69 -7.51 -8.16 -5.22
N LEU A 70 -7.91 -6.90 -5.28
CA LEU A 70 -7.04 -5.76 -4.98
C LEU A 70 -6.63 -5.77 -3.50
N SER A 71 -7.55 -6.05 -2.58
CA SER A 71 -7.25 -6.18 -1.15
C SER A 71 -6.22 -7.27 -0.85
N THR A 72 -6.30 -8.40 -1.56
CA THR A 72 -5.32 -9.49 -1.44
C THR A 72 -3.96 -9.05 -1.96
N VAL A 73 -3.92 -8.39 -3.11
CA VAL A 73 -2.68 -7.86 -3.70
C VAL A 73 -2.03 -6.84 -2.77
N GLU A 74 -2.80 -5.88 -2.24
CA GLU A 74 -2.32 -4.90 -1.26
C GLU A 74 -1.73 -5.57 -0.03
N THR A 75 -2.40 -6.61 0.50
CA THR A 75 -1.94 -7.39 1.64
C THR A 75 -0.59 -8.08 1.36
N LEU A 76 -0.45 -8.72 0.20
CA LEU A 76 0.80 -9.37 -0.20
C LEU A 76 1.94 -8.35 -0.36
N MET A 77 1.65 -7.20 -0.95
CA MET A 77 2.65 -6.14 -1.11
C MET A 77 3.03 -5.49 0.22
N ALA A 78 2.12 -5.42 1.21
CA ALA A 78 2.41 -4.83 2.51
C ALA A 78 3.48 -5.59 3.30
N ILE A 79 3.69 -6.88 3.02
CA ILE A 79 4.77 -7.67 3.60
C ILE A 79 6.14 -7.21 3.08
N ALA A 80 6.22 -6.87 1.80
CA ALA A 80 7.48 -6.60 1.10
C ALA A 80 7.80 -5.10 0.92
N ILE A 81 6.78 -4.23 0.86
CA ILE A 81 6.93 -2.80 0.60
C ILE A 81 6.57 -2.01 1.85
N PRO A 82 7.54 -1.51 2.63
CA PRO A 82 7.31 -0.83 3.90
C PRO A 82 6.88 0.64 3.76
N SER A 83 6.20 0.96 2.70
CA SER A 83 5.65 2.30 2.45
C SER A 83 4.25 2.19 1.87
N ASN A 84 3.26 2.49 2.69
CA ASN A 84 1.86 2.52 2.27
C ASN A 84 1.61 3.50 1.09
N ILE A 85 2.22 4.68 1.14
CA ILE A 85 2.14 5.68 0.06
C ILE A 85 2.73 5.12 -1.25
N ALA A 86 3.85 4.40 -1.17
CA ALA A 86 4.50 3.81 -2.34
C ALA A 86 3.64 2.68 -2.95
N ARG A 87 2.98 1.87 -2.13
CA ARG A 87 2.04 0.83 -2.59
C ARG A 87 0.84 1.44 -3.31
N VAL A 88 0.16 2.37 -2.64
CA VAL A 88 -1.03 3.01 -3.22
C VAL A 88 -0.67 3.79 -4.46
N ASN A 89 0.19 4.80 -4.37
CA ASN A 89 0.44 5.72 -5.48
C ASN A 89 1.29 5.11 -6.59
N GLY A 90 2.20 4.19 -6.25
CA GLY A 90 3.11 3.58 -7.21
C GLY A 90 2.50 2.39 -7.97
N ILE A 91 1.55 1.67 -7.37
CA ILE A 91 1.04 0.41 -7.92
C ILE A 91 -0.48 0.39 -7.98
N MET A 92 -1.17 0.51 -6.83
CA MET A 92 -2.60 0.23 -6.74
C MET A 92 -3.45 1.29 -7.44
N TYR A 93 -3.24 2.56 -7.14
CA TYR A 93 -4.02 3.66 -7.73
C TYR A 93 -3.94 3.70 -9.26
N PRO A 94 -2.76 3.62 -9.91
CA PRO A 94 -2.68 3.57 -11.36
C PRO A 94 -3.43 2.40 -11.99
N ILE A 95 -3.45 1.24 -11.33
CA ILE A 95 -4.18 0.06 -11.81
C ILE A 95 -5.68 0.28 -11.67
N ILE A 96 -6.14 0.75 -10.50
CA ILE A 96 -7.55 1.03 -10.23
C ILE A 96 -8.08 2.10 -11.17
N ASP A 97 -7.35 3.19 -11.38
CA ASP A 97 -7.75 4.27 -12.29
C ASP A 97 -7.88 3.77 -13.74
N ALA A 98 -6.85 3.07 -14.24
CA ALA A 98 -6.87 2.52 -15.59
C ALA A 98 -8.00 1.49 -15.80
N LEU A 99 -8.21 0.59 -14.83
CA LEU A 99 -9.30 -0.38 -14.86
C LEU A 99 -10.66 0.31 -14.83
N SER A 100 -10.84 1.29 -13.95
CA SER A 100 -12.09 2.02 -13.79
C SER A 100 -12.48 2.75 -15.07
N ARG A 101 -11.54 3.46 -15.69
CA ARG A 101 -11.74 4.15 -16.99
C ARG A 101 -12.09 3.16 -18.09
N GLN A 102 -11.42 2.00 -18.14
CA GLN A 102 -11.73 0.95 -19.11
C GLN A 102 -13.16 0.41 -18.94
N MET A 103 -13.70 0.44 -17.71
CA MET A 103 -15.08 0.04 -17.41
C MET A 103 -16.08 1.22 -17.50
N GLY A 104 -15.67 2.36 -18.06
CA GLY A 104 -16.53 3.54 -18.23
C GLY A 104 -16.82 4.31 -16.94
N SER A 105 -15.92 4.21 -15.96
CA SER A 105 -16.00 4.95 -14.70
C SER A 105 -14.91 6.02 -14.67
N ASP A 106 -15.23 7.25 -15.07
CA ASP A 106 -14.32 8.40 -15.10
C ASP A 106 -14.89 9.57 -14.29
N PRO A 107 -14.14 10.10 -13.31
CA PRO A 107 -14.55 11.29 -12.56
C PRO A 107 -14.79 12.53 -13.42
N LYS A 108 -14.07 12.68 -14.54
CA LYS A 108 -14.23 13.81 -15.45
C LYS A 108 -15.57 13.80 -16.17
N GLU A 109 -16.15 12.62 -16.34
CA GLU A 109 -17.45 12.42 -16.98
C GLU A 109 -18.60 12.30 -15.96
N GLY A 110 -18.31 12.48 -14.66
CA GLY A 110 -19.28 12.30 -13.59
C GLY A 110 -19.71 10.85 -13.34
N THR A 111 -18.98 9.87 -13.91
CA THR A 111 -19.32 8.44 -13.86
C THR A 111 -18.55 7.67 -12.79
N GLN A 112 -17.91 8.35 -11.85
CA GLN A 112 -17.06 7.75 -10.80
C GLN A 112 -17.80 6.73 -9.93
N ARG A 113 -19.11 6.88 -9.76
CA ARG A 113 -19.97 5.97 -8.97
C ARG A 113 -20.17 4.61 -9.60
N LYS A 114 -19.93 4.47 -10.91
CA LYS A 114 -20.06 3.19 -11.59
C LYS A 114 -19.19 2.13 -10.96
N LEU A 115 -17.89 2.43 -10.73
CA LEU A 115 -16.91 1.48 -10.22
C LEU A 115 -15.78 2.14 -9.42
N GLY A 116 -15.16 3.19 -9.99
CA GLY A 116 -13.88 3.73 -9.54
C GLY A 116 -13.90 4.23 -8.10
N SER A 117 -14.94 4.99 -7.71
CA SER A 117 -15.02 5.51 -6.35
C SER A 117 -15.11 4.42 -5.29
N TYR A 118 -15.82 3.32 -5.57
CA TYR A 118 -15.88 2.17 -4.67
C TYR A 118 -14.51 1.48 -4.53
N LEU A 119 -13.81 1.22 -5.64
CA LEU A 119 -12.52 0.55 -5.60
C LEU A 119 -11.43 1.41 -4.94
N ILE A 120 -11.43 2.72 -5.18
CA ILE A 120 -10.47 3.63 -4.54
C ILE A 120 -10.74 3.73 -3.04
N PHE A 121 -12.01 3.82 -2.64
CA PHE A 121 -12.36 3.87 -1.23
C PHE A 121 -12.02 2.56 -0.51
N ASN A 122 -12.31 1.42 -1.16
CA ASN A 122 -11.88 0.12 -0.68
C ASN A 122 -10.36 0.04 -0.50
N GLU A 123 -9.59 0.50 -1.48
CA GLU A 123 -8.13 0.51 -1.41
C GLU A 123 -7.61 1.37 -0.26
N TYR A 124 -8.20 2.54 -0.06
CA TYR A 124 -7.83 3.43 1.05
C TYR A 124 -8.00 2.74 2.41
N GLU A 125 -9.15 2.14 2.66
CA GLU A 125 -9.43 1.46 3.94
C GLU A 125 -8.57 0.20 4.12
N VAL A 126 -8.41 -0.61 3.08
CA VAL A 126 -7.56 -1.81 3.10
C VAL A 126 -6.11 -1.44 3.34
N ASN A 127 -5.61 -0.37 2.73
CA ASN A 127 -4.24 0.09 2.93
C ASN A 127 -3.98 0.51 4.39
N ILE A 128 -4.95 1.12 5.08
CA ILE A 128 -4.85 1.41 6.52
C ILE A 128 -4.69 0.11 7.32
N VAL A 129 -5.53 -0.89 7.05
CA VAL A 129 -5.49 -2.19 7.72
C VAL A 129 -4.15 -2.87 7.50
N THR A 130 -3.71 -3.01 6.26
CA THR A 130 -2.44 -3.70 5.91
C THR A 130 -1.22 -2.96 6.44
N SER A 131 -1.26 -1.62 6.47
CA SER A 131 -0.18 -0.78 7.02
C SER A 131 0.04 -1.00 8.51
N THR A 132 -1.02 -1.27 9.26
CA THR A 132 -0.94 -1.55 10.69
C THR A 132 -0.73 -3.04 11.00
N MET A 133 -1.17 -3.94 10.12
CA MET A 133 -1.08 -5.38 10.28
C MET A 133 0.36 -5.89 10.26
N PHE A 134 1.22 -5.30 9.44
CA PHE A 134 2.63 -5.68 9.34
C PHE A 134 3.52 -4.59 9.95
N LEU A 135 4.46 -4.98 10.81
CA LEU A 135 5.43 -4.03 11.39
C LEU A 135 6.16 -3.23 10.31
N THR A 136 6.51 -3.90 9.21
CA THR A 136 7.15 -3.30 8.04
C THR A 136 6.18 -2.59 7.09
N GLY A 137 4.87 -2.65 7.31
CA GLY A 137 3.86 -2.08 6.42
C GLY A 137 3.82 -0.55 6.38
N LEU A 138 4.33 0.09 7.42
CA LEU A 138 4.40 1.56 7.56
C LEU A 138 5.65 1.96 8.33
N ALA A 139 6.38 2.96 7.85
CA ALA A 139 7.55 3.50 8.55
C ALA A 139 7.22 4.00 9.97
N GLY A 140 6.02 4.52 10.18
CA GLY A 140 5.52 4.95 11.50
C GLY A 140 5.52 3.85 12.56
N ASN A 141 5.26 2.61 12.16
CA ASN A 141 5.29 1.46 13.10
C ASN A 141 6.70 1.25 13.67
N MET A 142 7.72 1.42 12.84
CA MET A 142 9.13 1.30 13.27
C MET A 142 9.53 2.44 14.21
N VAL A 143 9.02 3.65 13.98
CA VAL A 143 9.21 4.79 14.88
C VAL A 143 8.55 4.51 16.23
N ALA A 144 7.30 4.04 16.22
CA ALA A 144 6.58 3.66 17.45
C ALA A 144 7.33 2.57 18.24
N LEU A 145 7.86 1.55 17.53
CA LEU A 145 8.69 0.52 18.14
C LEU A 145 9.99 1.09 18.72
N GLY A 146 10.63 2.04 18.03
CA GLY A 146 11.82 2.74 18.51
C GLY A 146 11.53 3.48 19.83
N ILE A 147 10.41 4.18 19.93
CA ILE A 147 9.96 4.86 21.15
C ILE A 147 9.67 3.84 22.27
N ALA A 148 8.94 2.75 21.98
CA ALA A 148 8.65 1.70 22.95
C ALA A 148 9.94 1.10 23.54
N LYS A 149 10.97 0.91 22.71
CA LYS A 149 12.27 0.40 23.13
C LYS A 149 12.96 1.32 24.17
N THR A 150 12.80 2.63 24.08
CA THR A 150 13.35 3.56 25.08
C THR A 150 12.67 3.39 26.46
N GLN A 151 11.49 2.81 26.49
CA GLN A 151 10.74 2.48 27.71
C GLN A 151 10.96 1.01 28.16
N GLY A 152 11.95 0.33 27.59
CA GLY A 152 12.26 -1.07 27.91
C GLY A 152 11.34 -2.10 27.25
N ILE A 153 10.40 -1.67 26.39
CA ILE A 153 9.48 -2.57 25.69
C ILE A 153 10.08 -2.97 24.35
N THR A 154 10.30 -4.27 24.15
CA THR A 154 10.78 -4.84 22.90
C THR A 154 9.70 -5.72 22.28
N VAL A 155 9.37 -5.46 21.00
CA VAL A 155 8.40 -6.24 20.23
C VAL A 155 9.08 -6.72 18.96
N SER A 156 9.08 -8.03 18.74
CA SER A 156 9.60 -8.63 17.50
C SER A 156 8.58 -8.47 16.36
N TRP A 157 9.05 -8.63 15.12
CA TRP A 157 8.16 -8.64 13.94
C TRP A 157 7.06 -9.69 14.07
N MET A 158 7.40 -10.89 14.57
CA MET A 158 6.43 -11.98 14.73
C MET A 158 5.41 -11.68 15.83
N GLN A 159 5.82 -11.08 16.94
CA GLN A 159 4.87 -10.69 18.02
C GLN A 159 3.89 -9.62 17.51
N TRP A 160 4.38 -8.63 16.76
CA TRP A 160 3.52 -7.63 16.11
C TRP A 160 2.52 -8.30 15.17
N PHE A 161 3.01 -9.18 14.28
CA PHE A 161 2.17 -9.89 13.31
C PHE A 161 1.10 -10.76 14.02
N LEU A 162 1.48 -11.55 15.02
CA LEU A 162 0.53 -12.39 15.76
C LEU A 162 -0.54 -11.57 16.50
N ALA A 163 -0.20 -10.40 17.03
CA ALA A 163 -1.16 -9.50 17.65
C ALA A 163 -2.13 -8.88 16.64
N ALA A 164 -1.66 -8.60 15.41
CA ALA A 164 -2.43 -7.89 14.40
C ALA A 164 -3.16 -8.81 13.41
N ILE A 165 -2.76 -10.11 13.28
CA ILE A 165 -3.28 -10.99 12.22
C ILE A 165 -4.79 -11.23 12.34
N VAL A 166 -5.30 -11.46 13.55
CA VAL A 166 -6.73 -11.74 13.75
C VAL A 166 -7.60 -10.53 13.44
N PRO A 167 -7.40 -9.36 14.08
CA PRO A 167 -8.18 -8.17 13.73
C PRO A 167 -7.95 -7.73 12.28
N GLY A 168 -6.73 -7.89 11.76
CA GLY A 168 -6.40 -7.57 10.37
C GLY A 168 -7.17 -8.41 9.36
N LEU A 169 -7.19 -9.73 9.52
CA LEU A 169 -7.94 -10.63 8.61
C LEU A 169 -9.44 -10.37 8.69
N ILE A 170 -10.00 -10.18 9.89
CA ILE A 170 -11.41 -9.84 10.05
C ILE A 170 -11.73 -8.54 9.29
N SER A 171 -10.89 -7.52 9.44
CA SER A 171 -11.05 -6.25 8.75
C SER A 171 -10.94 -6.40 7.23
N LEU A 172 -9.96 -7.17 6.72
CA LEU A 172 -9.78 -7.42 5.29
C LEU A 172 -10.97 -8.15 4.64
N ILE A 173 -11.69 -8.97 5.42
CA ILE A 173 -12.92 -9.63 4.95
C ILE A 173 -14.10 -8.67 5.05
N LEU A 174 -14.23 -7.94 6.14
CA LEU A 174 -15.41 -7.11 6.39
C LEU A 174 -15.40 -5.80 5.61
N VAL A 175 -14.25 -5.13 5.47
CA VAL A 175 -14.17 -3.81 4.84
C VAL A 175 -14.70 -3.81 3.40
N PRO A 176 -14.25 -4.67 2.47
CA PRO A 176 -14.79 -4.68 1.12
C PRO A 176 -16.29 -4.98 1.09
N PHE A 177 -16.76 -5.86 1.97
CA PHE A 177 -18.17 -6.24 2.07
C PHE A 177 -19.04 -5.10 2.63
N ILE A 178 -18.61 -4.48 3.72
CA ILE A 178 -19.33 -3.37 4.34
C ILE A 178 -19.42 -2.19 3.39
N LEU A 179 -18.30 -1.82 2.75
CA LEU A 179 -18.28 -0.77 1.73
C LEU A 179 -19.20 -1.09 0.56
N TYR A 180 -19.24 -2.35 0.12
CA TYR A 180 -20.16 -2.78 -0.94
C TYR A 180 -21.63 -2.60 -0.56
N LYS A 181 -21.96 -2.67 0.73
CA LYS A 181 -23.33 -2.46 1.24
C LYS A 181 -23.66 -0.99 1.49
N ILE A 182 -22.73 -0.23 2.09
CA ILE A 182 -22.96 1.17 2.48
C ILE A 182 -22.79 2.10 1.27
N TYR A 183 -21.81 1.81 0.41
CA TYR A 183 -21.44 2.60 -0.75
C TYR A 183 -21.40 1.73 -2.02
N PRO A 184 -22.56 1.17 -2.44
CA PRO A 184 -22.59 0.21 -3.53
C PRO A 184 -22.15 0.83 -4.85
N PRO A 185 -21.31 0.13 -5.64
CA PRO A 185 -21.04 0.51 -7.02
C PRO A 185 -22.29 0.31 -7.88
N GLU A 186 -22.48 1.15 -8.89
CA GLU A 186 -23.59 1.01 -9.85
C GLU A 186 -23.38 -0.23 -10.73
N VAL A 187 -22.15 -0.49 -11.13
CA VAL A 187 -21.75 -1.67 -11.93
C VAL A 187 -21.38 -2.80 -10.98
N LYS A 188 -22.14 -3.89 -11.01
CA LYS A 188 -21.94 -5.07 -10.17
C LYS A 188 -21.16 -6.18 -10.88
N GLU A 189 -21.25 -6.24 -12.21
CA GLU A 189 -20.59 -7.24 -13.04
C GLU A 189 -19.55 -6.57 -13.94
N THR A 190 -18.36 -7.16 -13.98
CA THR A 190 -17.20 -6.64 -14.69
C THR A 190 -16.55 -7.69 -15.57
N PRO A 191 -17.31 -8.29 -16.54
CA PRO A 191 -16.80 -9.40 -17.34
C PRO A 191 -15.56 -9.04 -18.18
N ASN A 192 -15.43 -7.78 -18.57
CA ASN A 192 -14.31 -7.29 -19.38
C ASN A 192 -13.03 -7.06 -18.56
N ALA A 193 -13.08 -7.05 -17.22
CA ALA A 193 -11.91 -6.82 -16.37
C ALA A 193 -10.88 -7.96 -16.52
N ASN A 194 -11.35 -9.21 -16.67
CA ASN A 194 -10.48 -10.36 -16.88
C ASN A 194 -9.72 -10.27 -18.21
N ALA A 195 -10.42 -9.91 -19.30
CA ALA A 195 -9.84 -9.75 -20.62
C ALA A 195 -8.82 -8.58 -20.63
N TRP A 196 -9.17 -7.46 -19.99
CA TRP A 196 -8.26 -6.33 -19.83
C TRP A 196 -6.98 -6.72 -19.07
N ALA A 197 -7.11 -7.44 -17.95
CA ALA A 197 -5.97 -7.89 -17.17
C ALA A 197 -5.10 -8.88 -17.94
N SER A 198 -5.71 -9.80 -18.72
CA SER A 198 -4.97 -10.72 -19.61
C SER A 198 -4.16 -9.97 -20.65
N LYS A 199 -4.76 -8.96 -21.30
CA LYS A 199 -4.06 -8.10 -22.26
C LYS A 199 -2.89 -7.36 -21.61
N LYS A 200 -3.07 -6.84 -20.39
CA LYS A 200 -1.98 -6.18 -19.65
C LYS A 200 -0.84 -7.14 -19.29
N LEU A 201 -1.14 -8.39 -18.97
CA LEU A 201 -0.12 -9.43 -18.74
C LEU A 201 0.63 -9.78 -20.02
N GLU A 202 -0.04 -9.84 -21.17
CA GLU A 202 0.58 -10.05 -22.48
C GLU A 202 1.51 -8.88 -22.86
N GLU A 203 1.08 -7.64 -22.63
CA GLU A 203 1.88 -6.43 -22.84
C GLU A 203 3.15 -6.43 -21.97
N MET A 204 3.10 -6.99 -20.76
CA MET A 204 4.28 -7.14 -19.88
C MET A 204 5.25 -8.24 -20.34
N GLY A 205 4.80 -9.16 -21.18
CA GLY A 205 5.61 -10.28 -21.66
C GLY A 205 5.97 -11.30 -20.57
N LYS A 206 7.03 -12.10 -20.84
CA LYS A 206 7.53 -13.08 -19.87
C LYS A 206 8.13 -12.40 -18.64
N MET A 207 8.06 -13.08 -17.51
CA MET A 207 8.68 -12.61 -16.27
C MET A 207 10.20 -12.42 -16.47
N THR A 208 10.69 -11.28 -16.07
CA THR A 208 12.11 -10.94 -16.17
C THR A 208 12.86 -11.28 -14.88
N PRO A 209 14.19 -11.51 -14.91
CA PRO A 209 14.97 -11.73 -13.69
C PRO A 209 14.91 -10.56 -12.69
N ALA A 210 14.48 -9.38 -13.12
CA ALA A 210 14.32 -8.20 -12.26
C ALA A 210 12.98 -8.18 -11.51
N GLU A 211 11.98 -8.94 -11.96
CA GLU A 211 10.71 -9.18 -11.28
C GLU A 211 10.86 -10.27 -10.20
#